data_3864a964074476278d52c7ee786222e9
#
_entry.id   3864a964074476278d52c7ee786222e9
#
_cell.length_a   1.000
_cell.length_b   1.000
_cell.length_c   1.000
_cell.angle_alpha   90.00
_cell.angle_beta   90.00
_cell.angle_gamma   90.00
#
_symmetry.space_group_name_H-M   'P 1'
#
loop_
_entity.id
_entity.type
_entity.pdbx_description
1 polymer ?
#
loop_
_entity_poly.entity_id
_entity_poly.type
_entity_poly.pdbx_seq_one_letter_code
_entity_poly.pdbx_strand_id
1 'polypeptide(L)'
;KAHPADQAGQALIQEWTHFIRRAEASASVIFLSDYDMQLTEQLVRGVDVWLNTPRRPWEASGTSGMKVLVNGGINRSILAGWWAEA
;
A
#
# COMPACT_ATOMS: atom_id res chain seq x y z
N LYS A 1 3.08 -5.94 2.33
CA LYS A 1 4.13 -6.96 2.53
C LYS A 1 5.00 -6.57 3.70
N ALA A 2 5.28 -7.51 4.60
CA ALA A 2 6.16 -7.30 5.74
C ALA A 2 7.49 -8.03 5.54
N HIS A 3 8.55 -7.43 6.04
CA HIS A 3 9.85 -8.09 6.08
C HIS A 3 9.76 -9.35 6.96
N PRO A 4 10.44 -10.47 6.63
CA PRO A 4 10.37 -11.70 7.44
C PRO A 4 10.75 -11.51 8.92
N ALA A 5 11.59 -10.53 9.24
CA ALA A 5 11.98 -10.21 10.62
C ALA A 5 11.04 -9.21 11.31
N ASP A 6 10.05 -8.66 10.61
CA ASP A 6 9.12 -7.67 11.14
C ASP A 6 7.87 -8.36 11.72
N GLN A 7 7.95 -8.74 12.99
CA GLN A 7 6.85 -9.42 13.67
C GLN A 7 5.61 -8.53 13.82
N ALA A 8 5.78 -7.25 14.08
CA ALA A 8 4.67 -6.31 14.20
C ALA A 8 3.93 -6.15 12.87
N GLY A 9 4.67 -6.03 11.76
CA GLY A 9 4.09 -5.98 10.43
C GLY A 9 3.37 -7.26 10.04
N GLN A 10 3.91 -8.41 10.40
CA GLN A 10 3.26 -9.71 10.19
C GLN A 10 1.96 -9.83 10.99
N ALA A 11 1.94 -9.35 12.23
CA ALA A 11 0.73 -9.34 13.05
C ALA A 11 -0.37 -8.46 12.44
N LEU A 12 -0.01 -7.30 11.90
CA LEU A 12 -0.96 -6.44 11.19
C LEU A 12 -1.54 -7.12 9.95
N ILE A 13 -0.72 -7.82 9.18
CA ILE A 13 -1.19 -8.60 8.02
C ILE A 13 -2.18 -9.67 8.48
N GLN A 14 -1.92 -10.34 9.59
CA GLN A 14 -2.82 -11.33 10.14
C GLN A 14 -4.17 -10.72 10.55
N GLU A 15 -4.17 -9.56 11.18
CA GLU A 15 -5.40 -8.83 11.53
C GLU A 15 -6.19 -8.45 10.28
N TRP A 16 -5.53 -7.94 9.25
CA TRP A 16 -6.16 -7.63 7.97
C TRP A 16 -6.75 -8.87 7.31
N THR A 17 -6.04 -9.99 7.35
CA THR A 17 -6.52 -11.25 6.78
C THR A 17 -7.79 -11.72 7.49
N HIS A 18 -7.82 -11.63 8.82
CA HIS A 18 -9.03 -11.98 9.60
C HIS A 18 -10.20 -11.04 9.29
N PHE A 19 -9.94 -9.75 9.18
CA PHE A 19 -10.96 -8.75 8.81
C PHE A 19 -11.56 -9.04 7.44
N ILE A 20 -10.73 -9.34 6.45
CA ILE A 20 -11.17 -9.61 5.08
C ILE A 20 -12.03 -10.87 5.00
N ARG A 21 -11.78 -11.86 5.84
CA ARG A 21 -12.56 -13.10 5.89
C ARG A 21 -13.96 -12.92 6.45
N ARG A 22 -14.26 -11.80 7.10
CA ARG A 22 -15.64 -11.51 7.53
C ARG A 22 -16.53 -11.31 6.33
N ALA A 23 -17.77 -11.82 6.41
CA ALA A 23 -18.71 -11.79 5.29
C ALA A 23 -18.96 -10.37 4.75
N GLU A 24 -18.93 -9.36 5.61
CA GLU A 24 -19.17 -7.96 5.25
C GLU A 24 -18.04 -7.36 4.41
N ALA A 25 -16.81 -7.84 4.58
CA ALA A 25 -15.64 -7.28 3.92
C ALA A 25 -15.21 -8.10 2.70
N SER A 26 -15.52 -9.39 2.64
CA SER A 26 -14.98 -10.32 1.63
C SER A 26 -15.29 -9.95 0.19
N ALA A 27 -16.38 -9.25 -0.06
CA ALA A 27 -16.78 -8.81 -1.40
C ALA A 27 -16.11 -7.50 -1.84
N SER A 28 -15.54 -6.73 -0.92
CA SER A 28 -15.05 -5.38 -1.19
C SER A 28 -13.57 -5.19 -0.93
N VAL A 29 -12.93 -6.10 -0.23
CA VAL A 29 -11.53 -6.00 0.19
C VAL A 29 -10.78 -7.25 -0.23
N ILE A 30 -9.65 -7.08 -0.88
CA ILE A 30 -8.77 -8.17 -1.32
C ILE A 30 -7.37 -7.94 -0.76
N PHE A 31 -6.78 -8.98 -0.20
CA PHE A 31 -5.36 -8.99 0.15
C PHE A 31 -4.58 -9.70 -0.96
N LEU A 32 -3.59 -9.00 -1.51
CA LEU A 32 -2.72 -9.56 -2.54
C LEU A 32 -1.44 -10.05 -1.90
N SER A 33 -1.21 -11.37 -1.95
CA SER A 33 0.02 -12.00 -1.49
C SER A 33 1.11 -11.92 -2.56
N ASP A 34 2.34 -12.22 -2.17
CA ASP A 34 3.49 -12.30 -3.09
C ASP A 34 3.69 -11.04 -3.93
N TYR A 35 3.56 -9.88 -3.27
CA TYR A 35 3.74 -8.59 -3.89
C TYR A 35 5.13 -8.45 -4.52
N ASP A 36 5.18 -8.16 -5.82
CA ASP A 36 6.38 -8.01 -6.61
C ASP A 36 6.27 -6.83 -7.60
N MET A 37 7.30 -6.62 -8.40
CA MET A 37 7.34 -5.53 -9.38
C MET A 37 6.29 -5.69 -10.48
N GLN A 38 5.98 -6.91 -10.90
CA GLN A 38 4.96 -7.15 -11.92
C GLN A 38 3.57 -6.80 -11.40
N LEU A 39 3.26 -7.21 -10.18
CA LEU A 39 2.00 -6.86 -9.54
C LEU A 39 1.87 -5.35 -9.35
N THR A 40 2.95 -4.69 -8.90
CA THR A 40 2.98 -3.23 -8.76
C THR A 40 2.70 -2.54 -10.08
N GLU A 41 3.30 -3.00 -11.17
CA GLU A 41 3.09 -2.43 -12.50
C GLU A 41 1.62 -2.46 -12.91
N GLN A 42 0.94 -3.57 -12.68
CA GLN A 42 -0.49 -3.69 -12.96
C GLN A 42 -1.34 -2.80 -12.05
N LEU A 43 -1.03 -2.77 -10.76
CA LEU A 43 -1.77 -1.96 -9.79
C LEU A 43 -1.69 -0.47 -10.08
N VAL A 44 -0.49 0.06 -10.36
CA VAL A 44 -0.34 1.51 -10.61
C VAL A 44 -1.03 1.96 -11.88
N ARG A 45 -1.28 1.05 -12.82
CA ARG A 45 -2.03 1.33 -14.05
C ARG A 45 -3.53 1.24 -13.86
N GLY A 46 -3.98 0.40 -12.94
CA GLY A 46 -5.40 0.04 -12.81
C GLY A 46 -6.14 0.72 -11.67
N VAL A 47 -5.44 1.25 -10.67
CA VAL A 47 -6.11 1.89 -9.53
C VAL A 47 -6.46 3.34 -9.81
N ASP A 48 -7.61 3.77 -9.33
CA ASP A 48 -8.04 5.17 -9.43
C ASP A 48 -7.44 6.02 -8.30
N VAL A 49 -7.35 5.45 -7.11
CA VAL A 49 -6.80 6.13 -5.93
C VAL A 49 -5.75 5.24 -5.26
N TRP A 50 -4.64 5.84 -4.94
CA TRP A 50 -3.55 5.19 -4.21
C TRP A 50 -3.40 5.85 -2.85
N LEU A 51 -3.57 5.07 -1.77
CA LEU A 51 -3.40 5.56 -0.40
C LEU A 51 -2.01 5.16 0.12
N ASN A 52 -1.29 6.13 0.60
CA ASN A 52 0.03 5.92 1.20
C ASN A 52 0.04 6.51 2.61
N THR A 53 0.21 5.64 3.60
CA THR A 53 0.09 5.99 5.01
C THR A 53 1.37 5.70 5.81
N PRO A 54 2.50 6.32 5.45
CA PRO A 54 3.72 6.14 6.21
C PRO A 54 3.63 6.79 7.58
N ARG A 55 4.44 6.32 8.52
CA ARG A 55 4.62 7.00 9.82
C ARG A 55 5.81 7.93 9.73
N ARG A 56 5.59 9.21 9.98
CA ARG A 56 6.68 10.18 10.06
C ARG A 56 7.48 9.95 11.35
N PRO A 57 8.81 10.01 11.34
CA PRO A 57 9.72 10.18 10.18
C PRO A 57 10.24 8.85 9.62
N TRP A 58 9.52 7.76 9.81
CA TRP A 58 9.97 6.38 9.60
C TRP A 58 9.74 5.85 8.19
N GLU A 59 9.26 6.66 7.26
CA GLU A 59 8.99 6.18 5.91
C GLU A 59 10.27 6.04 5.07
N ALA A 60 10.20 5.12 4.10
CA ALA A 60 11.16 5.06 3.01
C ALA A 60 10.84 6.14 1.95
N SER A 61 11.62 6.22 0.88
CA SER A 61 11.44 7.23 -0.18
C SER A 61 10.07 7.17 -0.87
N GLY A 62 9.40 6.01 -0.88
CA GLY A 62 8.01 5.91 -1.31
C GLY A 62 7.79 6.13 -2.80
N THR A 63 8.53 5.44 -3.65
CA THR A 63 8.46 5.60 -5.11
C THR A 63 7.15 5.15 -5.74
N SER A 64 6.35 4.35 -5.04
CA SER A 64 5.06 3.86 -5.56
C SER A 64 4.08 4.99 -5.85
N GLY A 65 4.01 6.00 -4.99
CA GLY A 65 3.17 7.18 -5.22
C GLY A 65 3.56 7.95 -6.48
N MET A 66 4.86 8.07 -6.76
CA MET A 66 5.35 8.69 -7.99
C MET A 66 4.88 7.91 -9.22
N LYS A 67 4.96 6.60 -9.19
CA LYS A 67 4.50 5.72 -10.28
C LYS A 67 3.02 5.88 -10.57
N VAL A 68 2.21 6.01 -9.53
CA VAL A 68 0.76 6.22 -9.67
C VAL A 68 0.47 7.57 -10.34
N LEU A 69 1.13 8.63 -9.93
CA LEU A 69 0.95 9.95 -10.54
C LEU A 69 1.30 9.96 -12.04
N VAL A 70 2.39 9.31 -12.41
CA VAL A 70 2.80 9.17 -13.81
C VAL A 70 1.75 8.43 -14.64
N ASN A 71 1.02 7.49 -14.03
CA ASN A 71 -0.05 6.73 -14.69
C ASN A 71 -1.44 7.38 -14.58
N GLY A 72 -1.54 8.60 -14.09
CA GLY A 72 -2.79 9.35 -14.03
C GLY A 72 -3.69 9.05 -12.84
N GLY A 73 -3.22 8.27 -11.88
CA GLY A 73 -3.97 7.98 -10.65
C GLY A 73 -3.94 9.12 -9.64
N ILE A 74 -4.89 9.12 -8.73
CA ILE A 74 -4.93 10.07 -7.62
C ILE A 74 -4.13 9.52 -6.44
N ASN A 75 -3.18 10.30 -5.95
CA ASN A 75 -2.36 9.92 -4.80
C ASN A 75 -2.83 10.65 -3.54
N ARG A 76 -3.14 9.91 -2.49
CA ARG A 76 -3.39 10.42 -1.16
C ARG A 76 -2.32 9.91 -0.21
N SER A 77 -1.57 10.81 0.39
CA SER A 77 -0.46 10.45 1.25
C SER A 77 -0.35 11.38 2.46
N ILE A 78 0.21 10.85 3.54
CA ILE A 78 0.71 11.69 4.64
C ILE A 78 1.91 12.47 4.09
N LEU A 79 2.01 13.75 4.45
CA LEU A 79 3.12 14.60 4.04
C LEU A 79 4.42 14.10 4.66
N ALA A 80 5.21 13.41 3.87
CA ALA A 80 6.46 12.80 4.29
C ALA A 80 7.36 12.56 3.06
N GLY A 81 8.65 12.46 3.27
CA GLY A 81 9.59 12.21 2.20
C GLY A 81 9.44 13.20 1.04
N TRP A 82 9.50 12.70 -0.19
CA TRP A 82 9.38 13.53 -1.39
C TRP A 82 8.06 14.29 -1.49
N TRP A 83 6.98 13.73 -0.94
CA TRP A 83 5.65 14.33 -0.99
C TRP A 83 5.58 15.65 -0.20
N ALA A 84 6.37 15.76 0.86
CA ALA A 84 6.46 16.99 1.63
C ALA A 84 7.18 18.12 0.87
N GLU A 85 7.98 17.77 -0.14
CA GLU A 85 8.74 18.71 -0.96
C GLU A 85 8.00 19.08 -2.26
N ALA A 86 6.98 18.35 -2.59
CA ALA A 86 6.18 18.57 -3.81
C ALA A 86 5.21 19.81 -3.73
#